data_c5f2650a39388826b6a5866cb55a8d43
#
_entry.id   c5f2650a39388826b6a5866cb55a8d43
#
_cell.length_a   1.000
_cell.length_b   1.000
_cell.length_c   1.000
_cell.angle_alpha   90.00
_cell.angle_beta   90.00
_cell.angle_gamma   90.00
#
_symmetry.space_group_name_H-M   'P 1'
#
loop_
_entity.id
_entity.type
_entity.pdbx_description
1 polymer ?
#
loop_
_entity_poly.entity_id
_entity_poly.type
_entity_poly.pdbx_seq_one_letter_code
_entity_poly.pdbx_strand_id
1 'polypeptide(L)'
;MSNRIKVGILISGNGTNLQAIIDASQKDSFPAEIAIVISNNPSAYGLKRATSADIPTKVIDHKLFDQREDFDTAVSLELRKADCELICLAGFMRILSEQFVNNWPMRIINIHPSLLPSFKGRNVQKQAIDAEVRIAGCTVHFVISELDAGPIIAQAAVPVLKQDTPASLSARILQQENHIYPLALELIAKKIQGKPINARKTNTSDAEEKLISLY
;
A
#
# COMPACT_ATOMS: atom_id res chain seq x y z
N MET A 1 21.96 -7.29 -15.76
CA MET A 1 20.52 -7.01 -15.66
C MET A 1 20.21 -6.70 -14.21
N SER A 2 19.54 -5.60 -13.93
CA SER A 2 19.16 -5.23 -12.55
C SER A 2 18.18 -6.31 -12.02
N ASN A 3 18.54 -6.98 -10.94
CA ASN A 3 17.67 -8.00 -10.33
C ASN A 3 16.62 -7.28 -9.44
N ARG A 4 15.74 -6.47 -10.08
CA ARG A 4 14.63 -5.79 -9.41
C ARG A 4 13.50 -6.80 -9.20
N ILE A 5 12.89 -6.80 -8.03
CA ILE A 5 11.71 -7.64 -7.81
C ILE A 5 10.50 -7.10 -8.57
N LYS A 6 9.69 -7.98 -9.11
CA LYS A 6 8.47 -7.64 -9.82
C LYS A 6 7.30 -7.47 -8.87
N VAL A 7 6.66 -6.31 -8.93
CA VAL A 7 5.56 -5.95 -8.02
C VAL A 7 4.25 -5.77 -8.79
N GLY A 8 3.20 -6.43 -8.33
CA GLY A 8 1.83 -6.16 -8.75
C GLY A 8 1.17 -5.14 -7.82
N ILE A 9 0.46 -4.16 -8.36
CA ILE A 9 -0.25 -3.17 -7.54
C ILE A 9 -1.75 -3.28 -7.78
N LEU A 10 -2.53 -3.45 -6.71
CA LEU A 10 -3.99 -3.49 -6.75
C LEU A 10 -4.56 -2.14 -6.31
N ILE A 11 -5.50 -1.61 -7.10
CA ILE A 11 -6.14 -0.30 -6.88
C ILE A 11 -7.65 -0.38 -7.07
N SER A 12 -8.39 0.60 -6.51
CA SER A 12 -9.85 0.75 -6.78
C SER A 12 -10.24 2.17 -7.21
N GLY A 13 -9.37 3.17 -7.05
CA GLY A 13 -9.75 4.58 -7.19
C GLY A 13 -8.67 5.48 -7.76
N ASN A 14 -8.43 6.60 -7.09
CA ASN A 14 -7.58 7.70 -7.58
C ASN A 14 -6.10 7.33 -7.77
N GLY A 15 -5.56 6.40 -6.98
CA GLY A 15 -4.19 5.90 -7.13
C GLY A 15 -3.10 6.89 -6.71
N THR A 16 -3.31 7.67 -5.66
CA THR A 16 -2.28 8.60 -5.13
C THR A 16 -1.10 7.82 -4.54
N ASN A 17 -1.36 6.76 -3.78
CA ASN A 17 -0.31 5.86 -3.30
C ASN A 17 0.38 5.10 -4.45
N LEU A 18 -0.36 4.72 -5.50
CA LEU A 18 0.24 4.17 -6.71
C LEU A 18 1.21 5.17 -7.34
N GLN A 19 0.83 6.47 -7.46
CA GLN A 19 1.71 7.49 -8.02
C GLN A 19 3.02 7.60 -7.24
N ALA A 20 2.94 7.62 -5.91
CA ALA A 20 4.14 7.68 -5.07
C ALA A 20 5.08 6.48 -5.31
N ILE A 21 4.53 5.27 -5.51
CA ILE A 21 5.32 4.08 -5.84
C ILE A 21 5.90 4.20 -7.26
N ILE A 22 5.13 4.70 -8.24
CA ILE A 22 5.62 4.95 -9.61
C ILE A 22 6.83 5.88 -9.57
N ASP A 23 6.71 7.04 -8.91
CA ASP A 23 7.77 8.05 -8.82
C ASP A 23 9.04 7.48 -8.16
N ALA A 24 8.88 6.64 -7.14
CA ALA A 24 10.01 5.98 -6.49
C ALA A 24 10.67 4.93 -7.39
N SER A 25 9.87 4.16 -8.13
CA SER A 25 10.34 3.05 -8.97
C SER A 25 11.10 3.51 -10.23
N GLN A 26 10.98 4.78 -10.61
CA GLN A 26 11.74 5.37 -11.72
C GLN A 26 13.24 5.54 -11.42
N LYS A 27 13.63 5.50 -10.13
CA LYS A 27 15.03 5.59 -9.73
C LYS A 27 15.74 4.27 -10.02
N ASP A 28 16.89 4.32 -10.71
CA ASP A 28 17.68 3.13 -11.03
C ASP A 28 18.09 2.31 -9.79
N SER A 29 18.29 2.99 -8.66
CA SER A 29 18.65 2.37 -7.39
C SER A 29 17.48 1.69 -6.66
N PHE A 30 16.24 1.89 -7.13
CA PHE A 30 15.06 1.31 -6.48
C PHE A 30 15.00 -0.20 -6.74
N PRO A 31 14.87 -1.04 -5.69
CA PRO A 31 15.02 -2.49 -5.81
C PRO A 31 13.82 -3.24 -6.39
N ALA A 32 12.77 -2.52 -6.75
CA ALA A 32 11.54 -3.09 -7.30
C ALA A 32 11.13 -2.41 -8.61
N GLU A 33 10.41 -3.14 -9.47
CA GLU A 33 9.74 -2.61 -10.67
C GLU A 33 8.27 -2.98 -10.65
N ILE A 34 7.42 -2.11 -11.18
CA ILE A 34 5.98 -2.38 -11.25
C ILE A 34 5.73 -3.19 -12.53
N ALA A 35 5.41 -4.48 -12.36
CA ALA A 35 5.15 -5.38 -13.48
C ALA A 35 3.72 -5.21 -14.03
N ILE A 36 2.75 -4.93 -13.16
CA ILE A 36 1.34 -4.75 -13.53
C ILE A 36 0.58 -3.94 -12.49
N VAL A 37 -0.37 -3.12 -12.96
CA VAL A 37 -1.40 -2.49 -12.11
C VAL A 37 -2.75 -3.10 -12.43
N ILE A 38 -3.43 -3.66 -11.43
CA ILE A 38 -4.76 -4.26 -11.60
C ILE A 38 -5.78 -3.41 -10.84
N SER A 39 -6.89 -3.09 -11.51
CA SER A 39 -8.03 -2.41 -10.89
C SER A 39 -9.28 -3.29 -10.93
N ASN A 40 -10.02 -3.31 -9.81
CA ASN A 40 -11.35 -3.91 -9.76
C ASN A 40 -12.47 -2.96 -10.24
N ASN A 41 -12.08 -1.74 -10.66
CA ASN A 41 -12.99 -0.71 -11.14
C ASN A 41 -12.46 -0.14 -12.47
N PRO A 42 -13.21 -0.25 -13.58
CA PRO A 42 -12.77 0.26 -14.89
C PRO A 42 -12.61 1.79 -14.91
N SER A 43 -13.29 2.49 -14.02
CA SER A 43 -13.26 3.97 -13.92
C SER A 43 -12.17 4.49 -12.99
N ALA A 44 -11.30 3.63 -12.43
CA ALA A 44 -10.24 4.04 -11.52
C ALA A 44 -9.22 4.95 -12.23
N TYR A 45 -9.04 6.18 -11.71
CA TYR A 45 -8.08 7.13 -12.28
C TYR A 45 -6.63 6.63 -12.19
N GLY A 46 -6.32 5.79 -11.21
CA GLY A 46 -5.01 5.15 -11.10
C GLY A 46 -4.59 4.35 -12.34
N LEU A 47 -5.53 3.84 -13.15
CA LEU A 47 -5.22 3.20 -14.43
C LEU A 47 -4.57 4.20 -15.41
N LYS A 48 -5.06 5.46 -15.45
CA LYS A 48 -4.46 6.51 -16.28
C LYS A 48 -3.04 6.84 -15.82
N ARG A 49 -2.80 6.88 -14.51
CA ARG A 49 -1.45 7.10 -13.95
C ARG A 49 -0.48 6.02 -14.39
N ALA A 50 -0.89 4.74 -14.29
CA ALA A 50 -0.08 3.62 -14.72
C ALA A 50 0.21 3.66 -16.24
N THR A 51 -0.81 3.89 -17.06
CA THR A 51 -0.64 3.99 -18.53
C THR A 51 0.27 5.15 -18.91
N SER A 52 0.18 6.31 -18.23
CA SER A 52 1.06 7.46 -18.48
C SER A 52 2.52 7.20 -18.08
N ALA A 53 2.77 6.17 -17.30
CA ALA A 53 4.10 5.72 -16.90
C ALA A 53 4.55 4.44 -17.66
N ASP A 54 3.87 4.09 -18.76
CA ASP A 54 4.12 2.90 -19.58
C ASP A 54 4.05 1.57 -18.81
N ILE A 55 3.27 1.54 -17.70
CA ILE A 55 3.10 0.34 -16.89
C ILE A 55 1.89 -0.47 -17.38
N PRO A 56 2.03 -1.80 -17.60
CA PRO A 56 0.91 -2.66 -17.97
C PRO A 56 -0.24 -2.56 -16.99
N THR A 57 -1.47 -2.47 -17.54
CA THR A 57 -2.69 -2.39 -16.73
C THR A 57 -3.67 -3.49 -17.06
N LYS A 58 -4.43 -3.93 -16.07
CA LYS A 58 -5.54 -4.87 -16.24
C LYS A 58 -6.75 -4.40 -15.43
N VAL A 59 -7.93 -4.45 -16.06
CA VAL A 59 -9.19 -4.31 -15.35
C VAL A 59 -9.79 -5.70 -15.14
N ILE A 60 -10.12 -6.01 -13.89
CA ILE A 60 -10.88 -7.20 -13.50
C ILE A 60 -12.06 -6.70 -12.68
N ASP A 61 -13.20 -6.49 -13.35
CA ASP A 61 -14.38 -5.95 -12.67
C ASP A 61 -14.97 -6.99 -11.74
N HIS A 62 -14.91 -6.74 -10.44
CA HIS A 62 -15.42 -7.64 -9.41
C HIS A 62 -16.93 -7.89 -9.51
N LYS A 63 -17.68 -7.03 -10.20
CA LYS A 63 -19.13 -7.18 -10.41
C LYS A 63 -19.49 -8.28 -11.41
N LEU A 64 -18.51 -8.77 -12.17
CA LEU A 64 -18.67 -9.84 -13.14
C LEU A 64 -18.49 -11.24 -12.52
N PHE A 65 -18.28 -11.30 -11.21
CA PHE A 65 -18.04 -12.55 -10.48
C PHE A 65 -19.10 -12.73 -9.38
N ASP A 66 -19.69 -13.89 -9.33
CA ASP A 66 -20.69 -14.23 -8.29
C ASP A 66 -20.01 -14.50 -6.93
N GLN A 67 -18.81 -15.09 -6.97
CA GLN A 67 -18.04 -15.41 -5.78
C GLN A 67 -16.76 -14.59 -5.69
N ARG A 68 -16.37 -14.21 -4.46
CA ARG A 68 -15.12 -13.48 -4.20
C ARG A 68 -13.91 -14.28 -4.64
N GLU A 69 -13.93 -15.57 -4.39
CA GLU A 69 -12.86 -16.51 -4.67
C GLU A 69 -12.54 -16.60 -6.16
N ASP A 70 -13.55 -16.49 -7.03
CA ASP A 70 -13.37 -16.50 -8.49
C ASP A 70 -12.70 -15.22 -8.97
N PHE A 71 -13.14 -14.08 -8.42
CA PHE A 71 -12.49 -12.78 -8.67
C PHE A 71 -11.02 -12.81 -8.21
N ASP A 72 -10.76 -13.26 -6.99
CA ASP A 72 -9.41 -13.35 -6.43
C ASP A 72 -8.53 -14.31 -7.23
N THR A 73 -9.08 -15.41 -7.72
CA THR A 73 -8.38 -16.35 -8.61
C THR A 73 -7.98 -15.68 -9.92
N ALA A 74 -8.88 -14.90 -10.52
CA ALA A 74 -8.58 -14.14 -11.74
C ALA A 74 -7.47 -13.10 -11.50
N VAL A 75 -7.50 -12.40 -10.37
CA VAL A 75 -6.44 -11.45 -9.98
C VAL A 75 -5.10 -12.18 -9.79
N SER A 76 -5.10 -13.30 -9.06
CA SER A 76 -3.89 -14.09 -8.80
C SER A 76 -3.26 -14.61 -10.10
N LEU A 77 -4.08 -15.02 -11.07
CA LEU A 77 -3.62 -15.49 -12.38
C LEU A 77 -2.87 -14.38 -13.14
N GLU A 78 -3.40 -13.16 -13.19
CA GLU A 78 -2.75 -12.04 -13.88
C GLU A 78 -1.46 -11.62 -13.17
N LEU A 79 -1.43 -11.64 -11.84
CA LEU A 79 -0.21 -11.40 -11.07
C LEU A 79 0.89 -12.43 -11.35
N ARG A 80 0.52 -13.72 -11.44
CA ARG A 80 1.47 -14.80 -11.77
C ARG A 80 1.96 -14.71 -13.21
N LYS A 81 1.10 -14.34 -14.19
CA LYS A 81 1.49 -14.11 -15.59
C LYS A 81 2.50 -12.96 -15.72
N ALA A 82 2.41 -11.97 -14.84
CA ALA A 82 3.35 -10.86 -14.77
C ALA A 82 4.62 -11.17 -13.93
N ASP A 83 4.78 -12.42 -13.47
CA ASP A 83 5.86 -12.90 -12.60
C ASP A 83 6.01 -12.06 -11.32
N CYS A 84 4.90 -11.57 -10.75
CA CYS A 84 4.95 -10.78 -9.53
C CYS A 84 5.48 -11.59 -8.35
N GLU A 85 6.38 -10.98 -7.58
CA GLU A 85 6.98 -11.54 -6.36
C GLU A 85 6.42 -10.91 -5.08
N LEU A 86 5.81 -9.72 -5.21
CA LEU A 86 5.19 -8.97 -4.12
C LEU A 86 3.94 -8.26 -4.64
N ILE A 87 2.95 -8.09 -3.80
CA ILE A 87 1.70 -7.38 -4.10
C ILE A 87 1.57 -6.18 -3.17
N CYS A 88 1.24 -5.01 -3.74
CA CYS A 88 0.93 -3.80 -3.00
C CYS A 88 -0.55 -3.45 -3.14
N LEU A 89 -1.27 -3.33 -2.02
CA LEU A 89 -2.64 -2.83 -1.99
C LEU A 89 -2.60 -1.31 -1.83
N ALA A 90 -2.80 -0.57 -2.92
CA ALA A 90 -2.72 0.89 -2.93
C ALA A 90 -4.12 1.52 -3.05
N GLY A 91 -4.88 1.50 -1.97
CA GLY A 91 -6.28 1.92 -1.97
C GLY A 91 -7.20 0.92 -2.67
N PHE A 92 -6.95 -0.36 -2.45
CA PHE A 92 -7.79 -1.46 -2.94
C PHE A 92 -8.95 -1.70 -1.97
N MET A 93 -10.19 -1.48 -2.43
CA MET A 93 -11.39 -1.46 -1.58
C MET A 93 -12.12 -2.81 -1.50
N ARG A 94 -11.41 -3.91 -1.72
CA ARG A 94 -11.95 -5.26 -1.59
C ARG A 94 -11.20 -6.03 -0.52
N ILE A 95 -11.92 -6.84 0.25
CA ILE A 95 -11.32 -7.80 1.18
C ILE A 95 -10.94 -9.04 0.37
N LEU A 96 -9.67 -9.38 0.39
CA LEU A 96 -9.15 -10.60 -0.25
C LEU A 96 -9.62 -11.84 0.51
N SER A 97 -9.85 -12.92 -0.20
CA SER A 97 -10.19 -14.22 0.42
C SER A 97 -8.98 -14.79 1.18
N GLU A 98 -9.28 -15.63 2.16
CA GLU A 98 -8.23 -16.35 2.89
C GLU A 98 -7.37 -17.19 1.95
N GLN A 99 -7.99 -17.84 0.96
CA GLN A 99 -7.27 -18.60 -0.07
C GLN A 99 -6.28 -17.74 -0.85
N PHE A 100 -6.68 -16.51 -1.25
CA PHE A 100 -5.76 -15.60 -1.94
C PHE A 100 -4.58 -15.25 -1.05
N VAL A 101 -4.82 -14.88 0.20
CA VAL A 101 -3.77 -14.51 1.17
C VAL A 101 -2.82 -15.69 1.41
N ASN A 102 -3.35 -16.89 1.58
CA ASN A 102 -2.56 -18.12 1.79
C ASN A 102 -1.72 -18.51 0.56
N ASN A 103 -2.14 -18.14 -0.65
CA ASN A 103 -1.39 -18.36 -1.89
C ASN A 103 -0.22 -17.38 -2.07
N TRP A 104 -0.18 -16.30 -1.27
CA TRP A 104 0.84 -15.24 -1.29
C TRP A 104 1.40 -14.95 0.10
N PRO A 105 1.90 -15.97 0.84
CA PRO A 105 2.29 -15.84 2.25
C PRO A 105 3.42 -14.82 2.42
N MET A 106 3.17 -13.78 3.24
CA MET A 106 4.12 -12.66 3.46
C MET A 106 4.57 -11.95 2.17
N ARG A 107 3.71 -11.96 1.15
CA ARG A 107 3.94 -11.32 -0.16
C ARG A 107 2.88 -10.29 -0.52
N ILE A 108 2.04 -9.90 0.41
CA ILE A 108 1.05 -8.85 0.23
C ILE A 108 1.29 -7.79 1.30
N ILE A 109 1.48 -6.54 0.90
CA ILE A 109 1.57 -5.40 1.80
C ILE A 109 0.42 -4.43 1.54
N ASN A 110 -0.08 -3.80 2.58
CA ASN A 110 -1.17 -2.82 2.53
C ASN A 110 -0.76 -1.53 3.24
N ILE A 111 -1.29 -0.41 2.78
CA ILE A 111 -1.26 0.87 3.49
C ILE A 111 -2.64 1.14 4.10
N HIS A 112 -2.69 1.34 5.41
CA HIS A 112 -3.91 1.61 6.16
C HIS A 112 -3.84 2.98 6.83
N PRO A 113 -4.88 3.84 6.70
CA PRO A 113 -4.83 5.23 7.17
C PRO A 113 -5.11 5.40 8.67
N SER A 114 -4.56 4.52 9.50
CA SER A 114 -4.54 4.65 10.96
C SER A 114 -3.24 4.10 11.55
N LEU A 115 -2.98 4.41 12.82
CA LEU A 115 -1.90 3.79 13.59
C LEU A 115 -2.39 2.43 14.14
N LEU A 116 -2.27 1.37 13.35
CA LEU A 116 -2.63 0.02 13.78
C LEU A 116 -1.89 -0.37 15.07
N PRO A 117 -2.52 -1.09 15.98
CA PRO A 117 -3.79 -1.81 15.86
C PRO A 117 -5.05 -0.96 16.09
N SER A 118 -4.93 0.35 16.29
CA SER A 118 -6.08 1.24 16.50
C SER A 118 -6.82 1.54 15.20
N PHE A 119 -8.14 1.66 15.28
CA PHE A 119 -9.01 2.09 14.18
C PHE A 119 -8.84 1.23 12.92
N LYS A 120 -9.16 -0.07 13.02
CA LYS A 120 -9.24 -0.99 11.87
C LYS A 120 -10.46 -0.68 10.99
N GLY A 121 -10.42 -1.12 9.72
CA GLY A 121 -11.56 -1.08 8.81
C GLY A 121 -11.77 0.26 8.12
N ARG A 122 -13.01 0.74 8.04
CA ARG A 122 -13.41 1.93 7.26
C ARG A 122 -13.62 3.16 8.13
N ASN A 123 -13.60 4.35 7.50
CA ASN A 123 -13.88 5.65 8.14
C ASN A 123 -12.98 5.96 9.35
N VAL A 124 -11.75 5.50 9.30
CA VAL A 124 -10.81 5.57 10.44
C VAL A 124 -10.50 7.00 10.88
N GLN A 125 -10.54 7.98 9.97
CA GLN A 125 -10.37 9.39 10.31
C GLN A 125 -11.54 9.90 11.18
N LYS A 126 -12.77 9.50 10.84
CA LYS A 126 -13.94 9.81 11.67
C LYS A 126 -13.83 9.12 13.02
N GLN A 127 -13.42 7.85 13.07
CA GLN A 127 -13.21 7.13 14.33
C GLN A 127 -12.18 7.83 15.22
N ALA A 128 -11.06 8.28 14.64
CA ALA A 128 -10.01 8.99 15.37
C ALA A 128 -10.50 10.34 15.95
N ILE A 129 -11.29 11.09 15.16
CA ILE A 129 -11.87 12.37 15.60
C ILE A 129 -12.92 12.14 16.70
N ASP A 130 -13.83 11.18 16.52
CA ASP A 130 -14.87 10.85 17.50
C ASP A 130 -14.28 10.33 18.82
N ALA A 131 -13.15 9.64 18.75
CA ALA A 131 -12.41 9.18 19.93
C ALA A 131 -11.52 10.26 20.58
N GLU A 132 -11.54 11.49 20.04
CA GLU A 132 -10.77 12.64 20.53
C GLU A 132 -9.26 12.36 20.73
N VAL A 133 -8.67 11.45 19.92
CA VAL A 133 -7.24 11.17 19.98
C VAL A 133 -6.45 12.40 19.52
N ARG A 134 -5.25 12.58 20.04
CA ARG A 134 -4.36 13.70 19.68
C ARG A 134 -3.41 13.37 18.53
N ILE A 135 -3.21 12.08 18.29
CA ILE A 135 -2.31 11.56 17.25
C ILE A 135 -3.04 10.50 16.44
N ALA A 136 -2.99 10.64 15.13
CA ALA A 136 -3.42 9.65 14.13
C ALA A 136 -2.23 9.34 13.20
N GLY A 137 -2.47 8.67 12.09
CA GLY A 137 -1.40 8.37 11.14
C GLY A 137 -1.75 7.28 10.16
N CYS A 138 -0.74 6.62 9.63
CA CYS A 138 -0.90 5.49 8.72
C CYS A 138 0.09 4.37 9.04
N THR A 139 -0.23 3.17 8.56
CA THR A 139 0.55 1.95 8.79
C THR A 139 0.70 1.18 7.48
N VAL A 140 1.93 0.84 7.12
CA VAL A 140 2.20 -0.21 6.14
C VAL A 140 2.41 -1.51 6.89
N HIS A 141 1.69 -2.55 6.48
CA HIS A 141 1.73 -3.85 7.15
C HIS A 141 1.61 -5.01 6.15
N PHE A 142 2.04 -6.19 6.52
CA PHE A 142 1.72 -7.40 5.78
C PHE A 142 0.25 -7.74 5.93
N VAL A 143 -0.35 -8.26 4.86
CA VAL A 143 -1.73 -8.74 4.88
C VAL A 143 -1.74 -10.21 5.30
N ILE A 144 -2.60 -10.51 6.28
CA ILE A 144 -2.97 -11.86 6.72
C ILE A 144 -4.48 -12.02 6.63
N SER A 145 -5.02 -13.21 6.93
CA SER A 145 -6.47 -13.47 6.83
C SER A 145 -7.30 -12.58 7.77
N GLU A 146 -6.74 -12.21 8.92
CA GLU A 146 -7.38 -11.25 9.84
C GLU A 146 -7.21 -9.82 9.32
N LEU A 147 -8.32 -9.08 9.26
CA LEU A 147 -8.36 -7.71 8.75
C LEU A 147 -7.46 -6.77 9.57
N ASP A 148 -6.58 -6.06 8.87
CA ASP A 148 -5.69 -5.03 9.43
C ASP A 148 -4.92 -5.48 10.70
N ALA A 149 -4.46 -6.75 10.72
CA ALA A 149 -3.83 -7.37 11.88
C ALA A 149 -2.42 -7.95 11.61
N GLY A 150 -1.96 -7.92 10.37
CA GLY A 150 -0.66 -8.47 10.01
C GLY A 150 0.54 -7.66 10.54
N PRO A 151 1.75 -8.23 10.49
CA PRO A 151 2.96 -7.60 11.00
C PRO A 151 3.19 -6.20 10.39
N ILE A 152 3.48 -5.24 11.25
CA ILE A 152 3.74 -3.85 10.86
C ILE A 152 5.13 -3.75 10.21
N ILE A 153 5.23 -2.97 9.13
CA ILE A 153 6.47 -2.69 8.41
C ILE A 153 6.93 -1.26 8.68
N ALA A 154 6.00 -0.31 8.61
CA ALA A 154 6.27 1.11 8.81
C ALA A 154 5.05 1.83 9.37
N GLN A 155 5.27 2.86 10.15
CA GLN A 155 4.22 3.76 10.63
C GLN A 155 4.68 5.20 10.56
N ALA A 156 3.74 6.12 10.26
CA ALA A 156 3.95 7.54 10.36
C ALA A 156 2.79 8.19 11.12
N ALA A 157 3.13 9.09 12.04
CA ALA A 157 2.17 9.78 12.89
C ALA A 157 1.93 11.22 12.43
N VAL A 158 0.70 11.69 12.60
CA VAL A 158 0.29 13.07 12.36
C VAL A 158 -0.54 13.59 13.53
N PRO A 159 -0.52 14.90 13.83
CA PRO A 159 -1.40 15.47 14.84
C PRO A 159 -2.85 15.47 14.37
N VAL A 160 -3.79 15.27 15.30
CA VAL A 160 -5.22 15.56 15.11
C VAL A 160 -5.49 16.95 15.69
N LEU A 161 -5.93 17.86 14.84
CA LEU A 161 -6.18 19.26 15.21
C LEU A 161 -7.63 19.43 15.68
N LYS A 162 -7.85 20.42 16.58
CA LYS A 162 -9.18 20.66 17.19
C LYS A 162 -10.30 20.91 16.18
N GLN A 163 -9.95 21.43 14.99
CA GLN A 163 -10.93 21.76 13.94
C GLN A 163 -10.89 20.77 12.78
N ASP A 164 -10.26 19.60 12.95
CA ASP A 164 -10.19 18.63 11.88
C ASP A 164 -11.58 18.08 11.52
N THR A 165 -11.78 18.00 10.23
CA THR A 165 -12.81 17.17 9.61
C THR A 165 -12.18 15.85 9.16
N PRO A 166 -12.96 14.80 8.90
CA PRO A 166 -12.43 13.56 8.30
C PRO A 166 -11.64 13.83 7.01
N ALA A 167 -12.04 14.83 6.21
CA ALA A 167 -11.37 15.19 4.97
C ALA A 167 -10.00 15.86 5.21
N SER A 168 -9.90 16.83 6.14
CA SER A 168 -8.63 17.50 6.45
C SER A 168 -7.62 16.54 7.08
N LEU A 169 -8.07 15.69 8.01
CA LEU A 169 -7.23 14.66 8.60
C LEU A 169 -6.77 13.63 7.56
N SER A 170 -7.68 13.19 6.67
CA SER A 170 -7.34 12.28 5.57
C SER A 170 -6.27 12.87 4.65
N ALA A 171 -6.38 14.15 4.29
CA ALA A 171 -5.39 14.80 3.44
C ALA A 171 -3.99 14.84 4.10
N ARG A 172 -3.94 15.09 5.43
CA ARG A 172 -2.70 15.10 6.20
C ARG A 172 -2.09 13.71 6.30
N ILE A 173 -2.90 12.68 6.56
CA ILE A 173 -2.46 11.28 6.60
C ILE A 173 -1.94 10.84 5.23
N LEU A 174 -2.63 11.19 4.15
CA LEU A 174 -2.26 10.81 2.78
C LEU A 174 -0.85 11.31 2.40
N GLN A 175 -0.42 12.47 2.88
CA GLN A 175 0.96 12.94 2.66
C GLN A 175 1.97 11.97 3.26
N GLN A 176 1.69 11.45 4.45
CA GLN A 176 2.55 10.46 5.09
C GLN A 176 2.46 9.09 4.41
N GLU A 177 1.28 8.66 3.97
CA GLU A 177 1.13 7.43 3.20
C GLU A 177 2.00 7.44 1.95
N ASN A 178 1.93 8.53 1.16
CA ASN A 178 2.71 8.70 -0.06
C ASN A 178 4.22 8.70 0.22
N HIS A 179 4.63 9.07 1.42
CA HIS A 179 6.04 9.06 1.84
C HIS A 179 6.49 7.67 2.31
N ILE A 180 5.76 7.03 3.24
CA ILE A 180 6.24 5.78 3.85
C ILE A 180 5.99 4.53 3.00
N TYR A 181 5.01 4.55 2.09
CA TYR A 181 4.70 3.35 1.32
C TYR A 181 5.83 2.95 0.36
N PRO A 182 6.43 3.87 -0.44
CA PRO A 182 7.61 3.54 -1.22
C PRO A 182 8.81 3.10 -0.37
N LEU A 183 9.02 3.70 0.82
CA LEU A 183 10.10 3.31 1.74
C LEU A 183 9.90 1.87 2.27
N ALA A 184 8.67 1.53 2.65
CA ALA A 184 8.34 0.18 3.10
C ALA A 184 8.51 -0.85 1.96
N LEU A 185 8.08 -0.50 0.74
CA LEU A 185 8.30 -1.33 -0.44
C LEU A 185 9.78 -1.54 -0.71
N GLU A 186 10.60 -0.49 -0.66
CA GLU A 186 12.06 -0.58 -0.83
C GLU A 186 12.69 -1.54 0.19
N LEU A 187 12.27 -1.42 1.46
CA LEU A 187 12.74 -2.27 2.55
C LEU A 187 12.44 -3.75 2.29
N ILE A 188 11.19 -4.06 1.96
CA ILE A 188 10.75 -5.44 1.71
C ILE A 188 11.38 -6.00 0.44
N ALA A 189 11.50 -5.20 -0.61
CA ALA A 189 12.18 -5.61 -1.85
C ALA A 189 13.65 -6.01 -1.59
N LYS A 190 14.39 -5.22 -0.82
CA LYS A 190 15.76 -5.54 -0.41
C LYS A 190 15.82 -6.83 0.40
N LYS A 191 14.87 -7.03 1.33
CA LYS A 191 14.78 -8.26 2.12
C LYS A 191 14.54 -9.49 1.24
N ILE A 192 13.66 -9.39 0.24
CA ILE A 192 13.39 -10.47 -0.71
C ILE A 192 14.65 -10.80 -1.53
N GLN A 193 15.43 -9.79 -1.91
CA GLN A 193 16.71 -9.97 -2.64
C GLN A 193 17.84 -10.50 -1.77
N GLY A 194 17.64 -10.71 -0.45
CA GLY A 194 18.70 -11.10 0.48
C GLY A 194 19.77 -10.00 0.71
N LYS A 195 19.46 -8.75 0.35
CA LYS A 195 20.36 -7.61 0.55
C LYS A 195 20.32 -7.12 2.00
N PRO A 196 21.46 -6.67 2.57
CA PRO A 196 21.46 -6.10 3.90
C PRO A 196 20.55 -4.87 3.96
N ILE A 197 19.67 -4.86 4.96
CA ILE A 197 18.84 -3.71 5.28
C ILE A 197 19.71 -2.81 6.14
N ASN A 198 20.31 -1.79 5.53
CA ASN A 198 20.81 -0.67 6.31
C ASN A 198 19.58 0.05 6.83
N ALA A 199 19.19 -0.19 8.08
CA ALA A 199 18.29 0.69 8.77
C ALA A 199 18.87 2.09 8.58
N ARG A 200 18.24 2.92 7.75
CA ARG A 200 18.61 4.32 7.67
C ARG A 200 18.46 4.85 9.08
N LYS A 201 19.59 5.10 9.76
CA LYS A 201 19.59 6.11 10.80
C LYS A 201 19.10 7.36 10.07
N THR A 202 17.85 7.71 10.29
CA THR A 202 17.30 8.97 9.83
C THR A 202 18.06 10.04 10.60
N ASN A 203 19.21 10.45 10.08
CA ASN A 203 19.87 11.68 10.47
C ASN A 203 19.08 12.82 9.85
N THR A 204 17.91 13.07 10.40
CA THR A 204 17.05 14.14 9.94
C THR A 204 17.07 15.26 10.96
N SER A 205 17.51 16.40 10.48
CA SER A 205 17.46 17.67 11.19
C SER A 205 16.04 18.23 11.29
N ASP A 206 15.06 17.63 10.61
CA ASP A 206 13.69 18.11 10.50
C ASP A 206 12.73 17.37 11.42
N ALA A 207 11.93 18.13 12.16
CA ALA A 207 11.01 17.61 13.19
C ALA A 207 9.94 16.64 12.63
N GLU A 208 9.62 16.73 11.33
CA GLU A 208 8.61 15.89 10.67
C GLU A 208 9.05 14.43 10.50
N GLU A 209 10.35 14.19 10.27
CA GLU A 209 10.86 12.82 10.05
C GLU A 209 11.04 12.00 11.34
N LYS A 210 11.01 12.65 12.50
CA LYS A 210 11.09 11.96 13.81
C LYS A 210 9.86 11.12 14.15
N LEU A 211 8.78 11.25 13.38
CA LEU A 211 7.52 10.55 13.59
C LEU A 211 7.34 9.31 12.70
N ILE A 212 8.36 8.93 11.92
CA ILE A 212 8.35 7.74 11.06
C ILE A 212 9.15 6.63 11.72
N SER A 213 8.54 5.45 11.86
CA SER A 213 9.20 4.23 12.33
C SER A 213 9.18 3.17 11.23
N LEU A 214 10.34 2.57 10.95
CA LEU A 214 10.54 1.47 10.01
C LEU A 214 11.08 0.27 10.79
N TYR A 215 10.53 -0.92 10.54
CA TYR A 215 10.96 -2.20 11.13
C TYR A 215 11.59 -3.12 10.08
#